data_929507eca8bf30a0da5f44ae417bf10f
#
_entry.id   929507eca8bf30a0da5f44ae417bf10f
#
_cell.length_a   1.000
_cell.length_b   1.000
_cell.length_c   1.000
_cell.angle_alpha   90.00
_cell.angle_beta   90.00
_cell.angle_gamma   90.00
#
_symmetry.space_group_name_H-M   'P 1'
#
loop_
_entity.id
_entity.type
_entity.pdbx_description
1 polymer ?
#
loop_
_entity_poly.entity_id
_entity_poly.type
_entity_poly.pdbx_seq_one_letter_code
_entity_poly.pdbx_strand_id
1 'polypeptide(L)'
;KYYWSRHAGKFVNRLTGQEIGATTATPDFTGTVSEWYETLLETINDVSAQIHRKTLRGGANFIVTSPEVASILEMTSGFRANVTVEGPKGTAGPQNVGSLNKRLDVHVDPYFPRNLILVGRRGGSFLESGFVYAPYVPLQVTPTIFGVEDFVPRKGVMTRYAKKMVRPDMYGLVICRGILGEAGATA
;
A
#
# COMPACT_ATOMS: atom_id res chain seq x y z
N LYS A 1 3.58 -12.61 -0.08
CA LYS A 1 4.03 -11.64 -1.10
C LYS A 1 3.59 -12.14 -2.46
N TYR A 2 3.12 -11.21 -3.31
CA TYR A 2 2.75 -11.45 -4.70
C TYR A 2 3.50 -10.49 -5.59
N TYR A 3 3.71 -10.86 -6.84
CA TYR A 3 4.48 -10.07 -7.80
C TYR A 3 3.65 -9.76 -9.04
N TRP A 4 3.83 -8.57 -9.58
CA TRP A 4 3.24 -8.12 -10.82
C TRP A 4 4.24 -7.25 -11.60
N SER A 5 4.17 -7.26 -12.94
CA SER A 5 5.03 -6.42 -13.79
C SER A 5 4.20 -5.40 -14.56
N ARG A 6 4.66 -4.16 -14.58
CA ARG A 6 4.07 -3.06 -15.37
C ARG A 6 4.25 -3.25 -16.87
N HIS A 7 5.32 -3.93 -17.27
CA HIS A 7 5.61 -4.10 -18.70
C HIS A 7 4.62 -5.09 -19.32
N ALA A 8 3.82 -4.61 -20.28
CA ALA A 8 2.89 -5.44 -21.03
C ALA A 8 3.63 -6.58 -21.73
N GLY A 9 3.08 -7.80 -21.60
CA GLY A 9 3.69 -9.00 -22.18
C GLY A 9 4.80 -9.65 -21.34
N LYS A 10 5.27 -9.02 -20.27
CA LYS A 10 6.21 -9.66 -19.33
C LYS A 10 5.45 -10.29 -18.17
N PHE A 11 5.10 -11.54 -18.33
CA PHE A 11 4.48 -12.30 -17.25
C PHE A 11 5.49 -12.60 -16.15
N VAL A 12 5.06 -12.42 -14.92
CA VAL A 12 5.84 -12.71 -13.74
C VAL A 12 5.11 -13.76 -12.91
N ASN A 13 5.83 -14.78 -12.45
CA ASN A 13 5.25 -15.71 -11.49
C ASN A 13 4.84 -14.95 -10.23
N ARG A 14 3.57 -14.97 -9.89
CA ARG A 14 2.98 -14.19 -8.80
C ARG A 14 3.58 -14.52 -7.42
N LEU A 15 4.11 -15.72 -7.26
CA LEU A 15 4.66 -16.18 -5.97
C LEU A 15 6.17 -16.02 -5.87
N THR A 16 6.90 -16.32 -6.95
CA THR A 16 8.36 -16.30 -6.95
C THR A 16 8.96 -15.01 -7.49
N GLY A 17 8.20 -14.25 -8.26
CA GLY A 17 8.67 -13.05 -8.93
C GLY A 17 9.60 -13.31 -10.12
N GLN A 18 9.77 -14.56 -10.55
CA GLN A 18 10.55 -14.88 -11.76
C GLN A 18 9.75 -14.51 -13.02
N GLU A 19 10.45 -13.96 -14.00
CA GLU A 19 9.87 -13.72 -15.32
C GLU A 19 9.61 -15.07 -16.02
N ILE A 20 8.37 -15.24 -16.51
CA ILE A 20 7.97 -16.42 -17.26
C ILE A 20 8.15 -16.11 -18.74
N GLY A 21 8.90 -16.95 -19.46
CA GLY A 21 9.07 -16.83 -20.91
C GLY A 21 10.27 -15.98 -21.34
N ALA A 22 11.24 -15.75 -20.46
CA ALA A 22 12.43 -14.93 -20.76
C ALA A 22 13.37 -15.50 -21.85
N THR A 23 13.13 -16.70 -22.38
CA THR A 23 14.12 -17.37 -23.22
C THR A 23 13.81 -17.44 -24.72
N THR A 24 12.56 -17.31 -25.19
CA THR A 24 12.33 -17.44 -26.65
C THR A 24 11.04 -16.84 -27.23
N ALA A 25 10.08 -16.48 -26.43
CA ALA A 25 8.85 -15.85 -26.96
C ALA A 25 8.48 -14.72 -26.01
N THR A 26 8.54 -13.50 -26.49
CA THR A 26 7.73 -12.43 -25.92
C THR A 26 6.31 -12.96 -25.88
N PRO A 27 5.68 -13.08 -24.70
CA PRO A 27 4.26 -13.44 -24.66
C PRO A 27 3.53 -12.47 -25.55
N ASP A 28 2.80 -13.00 -26.52
CA ASP A 28 2.10 -12.19 -27.53
C ASP A 28 0.86 -11.57 -26.87
N PHE A 29 1.09 -10.50 -26.10
CA PHE A 29 0.02 -9.71 -25.56
C PHE A 29 -0.41 -8.65 -26.59
N THR A 30 -1.53 -8.91 -27.25
CA THR A 30 -2.10 -8.05 -28.30
C THR A 30 -3.11 -7.02 -27.76
N GLY A 31 -3.35 -7.02 -26.46
CA GLY A 31 -4.29 -6.11 -25.81
C GLY A 31 -3.76 -4.69 -25.58
N THR A 32 -4.62 -3.81 -25.14
CA THR A 32 -4.29 -2.44 -24.74
C THR A 32 -3.56 -2.41 -23.39
N VAL A 33 -2.84 -1.30 -23.11
CA VAL A 33 -2.16 -1.09 -21.81
C VAL A 33 -3.16 -1.14 -20.65
N SER A 34 -4.37 -0.64 -20.85
CA SER A 34 -5.43 -0.69 -19.84
C SER A 34 -5.84 -2.12 -19.48
N GLU A 35 -5.99 -2.98 -20.48
CA GLU A 35 -6.29 -4.41 -20.26
C GLU A 35 -5.16 -5.11 -19.52
N TRP A 36 -3.91 -4.74 -19.79
CA TRP A 36 -2.78 -5.26 -19.02
C TRP A 36 -2.82 -4.82 -17.55
N TYR A 37 -3.23 -3.59 -17.28
CA TYR A 37 -3.35 -3.09 -15.90
C TYR A 37 -4.47 -3.79 -15.11
N GLU A 38 -5.47 -4.33 -15.77
CA GLU A 38 -6.49 -5.17 -15.12
C GLU A 38 -5.91 -6.46 -14.52
N THR A 39 -4.78 -6.95 -15.02
CA THR A 39 -4.07 -8.10 -14.42
C THR A 39 -3.53 -7.77 -13.02
N LEU A 40 -3.22 -6.50 -12.73
CA LEU A 40 -2.88 -6.06 -11.38
C LEU A 40 -4.07 -6.22 -10.43
N LEU A 41 -5.27 -5.87 -10.90
CA LEU A 41 -6.50 -6.04 -10.14
C LEU A 41 -6.78 -7.50 -9.79
N GLU A 42 -6.54 -8.41 -10.74
CA GLU A 42 -6.62 -9.85 -10.50
C GLU A 42 -5.64 -10.29 -9.41
N THR A 43 -4.39 -9.81 -9.46
CA THR A 43 -3.39 -10.11 -8.43
C THR A 43 -3.82 -9.60 -7.04
N ILE A 44 -4.43 -8.43 -6.95
CA ILE A 44 -4.97 -7.88 -5.69
C ILE A 44 -6.12 -8.75 -5.19
N ASN A 45 -6.98 -9.21 -6.07
CA ASN A 45 -8.09 -10.11 -5.72
C ASN A 45 -7.59 -11.47 -5.21
N ASP A 46 -6.51 -12.01 -5.78
CA ASP A 46 -5.87 -13.24 -5.29
C ASP A 46 -5.36 -13.07 -3.86
N VAL A 47 -4.72 -11.92 -3.56
CA VAL A 47 -4.30 -11.61 -2.19
C VAL A 47 -5.49 -11.53 -1.25
N SER A 48 -6.57 -10.87 -1.67
CA SER A 48 -7.80 -10.76 -0.88
C SER A 48 -8.43 -12.14 -0.61
N ALA A 49 -8.43 -13.02 -1.60
CA ALA A 49 -8.91 -14.40 -1.45
C ALA A 49 -8.06 -15.21 -0.46
N GLN A 50 -6.73 -15.03 -0.49
CA GLN A 50 -5.83 -15.68 0.46
C GLN A 50 -6.03 -15.17 1.90
N ILE A 51 -6.24 -13.87 2.08
CA ILE A 51 -6.58 -13.29 3.39
C ILE A 51 -7.88 -13.92 3.89
N HIS A 52 -8.91 -14.01 3.06
CA HIS A 52 -10.18 -14.64 3.43
C HIS A 52 -10.00 -16.11 3.84
N ARG A 53 -9.23 -16.86 3.06
CA ARG A 53 -9.00 -18.30 3.32
C ARG A 53 -8.26 -18.55 4.64
N LYS A 54 -7.30 -17.68 4.98
CA LYS A 54 -6.50 -17.82 6.21
C LYS A 54 -7.21 -17.29 7.44
N THR A 55 -7.93 -16.21 7.32
CA THR A 55 -8.57 -15.55 8.46
C THR A 55 -9.98 -16.04 8.73
N LEU A 56 -10.68 -16.59 7.72
CA LEU A 56 -12.09 -17.00 7.74
C LEU A 56 -13.05 -15.86 8.15
N ARG A 57 -12.58 -14.60 8.08
CA ARG A 57 -13.34 -13.42 8.50
C ARG A 57 -13.74 -12.50 7.36
N GLY A 58 -13.35 -12.85 6.15
CA GLY A 58 -13.64 -12.09 4.93
C GLY A 58 -12.38 -11.60 4.24
N GLY A 59 -12.53 -11.12 3.00
CA GLY A 59 -11.44 -10.60 2.19
C GLY A 59 -10.94 -9.24 2.65
N ALA A 60 -9.94 -8.72 1.96
CA ALA A 60 -9.40 -7.39 2.18
C ALA A 60 -10.47 -6.30 1.99
N ASN A 61 -10.31 -5.19 2.68
CA ASN A 61 -11.19 -4.04 2.59
C ASN A 61 -10.47 -2.71 2.38
N PHE A 62 -9.14 -2.69 2.46
CA PHE A 62 -8.37 -1.49 2.15
C PHE A 62 -7.07 -1.82 1.43
N ILE A 63 -6.56 -0.82 0.73
CA ILE A 63 -5.27 -0.81 0.04
C ILE A 63 -4.51 0.44 0.43
N VAL A 64 -3.20 0.30 0.68
CA VAL A 64 -2.29 1.44 0.81
C VAL A 64 -1.23 1.31 -0.28
N THR A 65 -1.03 2.37 -1.03
CA THR A 65 -0.13 2.37 -2.18
C THR A 65 0.59 3.70 -2.35
N SER A 66 1.64 3.71 -3.18
CA SER A 66 2.32 4.91 -3.62
C SER A 66 1.54 5.66 -4.71
N PRO A 67 1.81 6.96 -4.94
CA PRO A 67 1.18 7.73 -6.01
C PRO A 67 1.42 7.13 -7.40
N GLU A 68 2.59 6.54 -7.63
CA GLU A 68 2.95 5.94 -8.92
C GLU A 68 2.08 4.71 -9.26
N VAL A 69 1.81 3.88 -8.27
CA VAL A 69 0.92 2.72 -8.44
C VAL A 69 -0.53 3.16 -8.48
N ALA A 70 -0.90 4.19 -7.72
CA ALA A 70 -2.25 4.75 -7.77
C ALA A 70 -2.62 5.21 -9.18
N SER A 71 -1.70 5.86 -9.89
CA SER A 71 -1.93 6.27 -11.29
C SER A 71 -2.18 5.08 -12.24
N ILE A 72 -1.61 3.92 -11.94
CA ILE A 72 -1.89 2.68 -12.69
C ILE A 72 -3.29 2.17 -12.36
N LEU A 73 -3.67 2.18 -11.09
CA LEU A 73 -5.00 1.73 -10.65
C LEU A 73 -6.12 2.63 -11.20
N GLU A 74 -5.88 3.93 -11.33
CA GLU A 74 -6.83 4.88 -11.91
C GLU A 74 -7.16 4.57 -13.38
N MET A 75 -6.24 3.93 -14.11
CA MET A 75 -6.47 3.50 -15.49
C MET A 75 -7.25 2.20 -15.61
N THR A 76 -7.53 1.53 -14.50
CA THR A 76 -8.32 0.29 -14.50
C THR A 76 -9.83 0.58 -14.47
N SER A 77 -10.62 -0.23 -15.15
CA SER A 77 -12.08 -0.06 -15.21
C SER A 77 -12.78 -0.23 -13.85
N GLY A 78 -12.14 -0.93 -12.92
CA GLY A 78 -12.65 -1.16 -11.56
C GLY A 78 -12.47 0.00 -10.58
N PHE A 79 -11.68 1.00 -10.92
CA PHE A 79 -11.41 2.14 -10.04
C PHE A 79 -12.53 3.19 -10.11
N ARG A 80 -12.96 3.66 -8.94
CA ARG A 80 -13.89 4.79 -8.81
C ARG A 80 -13.28 5.84 -7.91
N ALA A 81 -13.00 7.01 -8.49
CA ALA A 81 -12.51 8.15 -7.74
C ALA A 81 -13.54 8.62 -6.70
N ASN A 82 -13.06 8.97 -5.53
CA ASN A 82 -13.89 9.61 -4.50
C ASN A 82 -13.96 11.10 -4.83
N VAL A 83 -15.01 11.49 -5.56
CA VAL A 83 -15.26 12.90 -5.89
C VAL A 83 -15.90 13.55 -4.68
N THR A 84 -15.09 14.09 -3.79
CA THR A 84 -15.56 15.02 -2.76
C THR A 84 -15.77 16.39 -3.42
N VAL A 85 -16.92 17.00 -3.17
CA VAL A 85 -17.29 18.34 -3.68
C VAL A 85 -16.34 19.43 -3.18
N GLU A 86 -15.66 19.19 -2.07
CA GLU A 86 -14.56 20.04 -1.61
C GLU A 86 -13.26 19.56 -2.24
N GLY A 87 -12.65 20.39 -3.09
CA GLY A 87 -11.37 20.12 -3.73
C GLY A 87 -10.27 19.70 -2.73
N PRO A 88 -9.15 19.13 -3.20
CA PRO A 88 -8.13 18.59 -2.34
C PRO A 88 -7.58 19.68 -1.41
N LYS A 89 -8.00 19.64 -0.16
CA LYS A 89 -7.31 20.39 0.89
C LYS A 89 -5.93 19.76 0.99
N GLY A 90 -4.88 20.56 0.82
CA GLY A 90 -3.49 20.11 0.90
C GLY A 90 -3.17 19.50 2.27
N THR A 91 -3.58 18.27 2.46
CA THR A 91 -3.27 17.47 3.65
C THR A 91 -2.01 16.67 3.40
N ALA A 92 -1.03 16.84 4.27
CA ALA A 92 0.13 15.98 4.28
C ALA A 92 -0.25 14.61 4.87
N GLY A 93 0.11 13.52 4.19
CA GLY A 93 -0.14 12.15 4.68
C GLY A 93 -1.01 11.31 3.74
N PRO A 94 -1.40 10.12 4.19
CA PRO A 94 -2.21 9.21 3.39
C PRO A 94 -3.60 9.78 3.13
N GLN A 95 -4.02 9.75 1.86
CA GLN A 95 -5.31 10.25 1.43
C GLN A 95 -6.14 9.12 0.83
N ASN A 96 -7.43 9.10 1.12
CA ASN A 96 -8.36 8.20 0.44
C ASN A 96 -8.73 8.83 -0.92
N VAL A 97 -8.25 8.20 -1.99
CA VAL A 97 -8.43 8.68 -3.37
C VAL A 97 -9.65 8.06 -4.03
N GLY A 98 -10.06 6.87 -3.60
CA GLY A 98 -11.18 6.20 -4.21
C GLY A 98 -11.43 4.79 -3.72
N SER A 99 -12.26 4.08 -4.44
CA SER A 99 -12.56 2.67 -4.17
C SER A 99 -12.32 1.81 -5.40
N LEU A 100 -11.81 0.62 -5.17
CA LEU A 100 -11.59 -0.40 -6.16
C LEU A 100 -12.68 -1.47 -6.04
N ASN A 101 -13.42 -1.74 -7.12
CA ASN A 101 -14.54 -2.69 -7.17
C ASN A 101 -15.59 -2.51 -6.06
N LYS A 102 -15.78 -1.30 -5.55
CA LYS A 102 -16.68 -0.99 -4.42
C LYS A 102 -16.42 -1.78 -3.13
N ARG A 103 -15.27 -2.43 -3.01
CA ARG A 103 -14.91 -3.29 -1.87
C ARG A 103 -13.66 -2.84 -1.14
N LEU A 104 -12.74 -2.25 -1.86
CA LEU A 104 -11.42 -1.88 -1.36
C LEU A 104 -11.27 -0.37 -1.37
N ASP A 105 -11.07 0.22 -0.21
CA ASP A 105 -10.74 1.64 -0.09
C ASP A 105 -9.27 1.85 -0.44
N VAL A 106 -8.98 2.75 -1.36
CA VAL A 106 -7.62 3.03 -1.84
C VAL A 106 -7.09 4.26 -1.13
N HIS A 107 -6.05 4.06 -0.35
CA HIS A 107 -5.30 5.11 0.33
C HIS A 107 -3.95 5.31 -0.36
N VAL A 108 -3.66 6.54 -0.75
CA VAL A 108 -2.38 6.92 -1.36
C VAL A 108 -1.53 7.62 -0.33
N ASP A 109 -0.33 7.09 -0.12
CA ASP A 109 0.66 7.65 0.80
C ASP A 109 1.97 7.96 0.05
N PRO A 110 2.36 9.24 -0.06
CA PRO A 110 3.60 9.64 -0.71
C PRO A 110 4.88 9.09 -0.06
N TYR A 111 4.80 8.74 1.22
CA TYR A 111 5.93 8.17 1.97
C TYR A 111 6.02 6.64 1.84
N PHE A 112 5.04 6.00 1.22
CA PHE A 112 5.03 4.57 1.01
C PHE A 112 6.04 4.17 -0.09
N PRO A 113 6.70 2.99 0.02
CA PRO A 113 7.62 2.52 -1.02
C PRO A 113 6.94 2.47 -2.39
N ARG A 114 7.63 2.98 -3.42
CA ARG A 114 7.07 3.23 -4.76
C ARG A 114 6.54 1.99 -5.48
N ASN A 115 7.11 0.83 -5.19
CA ASN A 115 6.82 -0.42 -5.88
C ASN A 115 5.96 -1.39 -5.06
N LEU A 116 5.38 -0.96 -3.96
CA LEU A 116 4.60 -1.81 -3.08
C LEU A 116 3.14 -1.41 -3.00
N ILE A 117 2.29 -2.42 -2.88
CA ILE A 117 0.89 -2.28 -2.49
C ILE A 117 0.68 -3.11 -1.23
N LEU A 118 0.19 -2.49 -0.20
CA LEU A 118 -0.29 -3.17 1.00
C LEU A 118 -1.80 -3.42 0.86
N VAL A 119 -2.18 -4.67 0.82
CA VAL A 119 -3.58 -5.10 0.80
C VAL A 119 -3.92 -5.65 2.16
N GLY A 120 -4.95 -5.15 2.80
CA GLY A 120 -5.26 -5.54 4.16
C GLY A 120 -6.74 -5.62 4.46
N ARG A 121 -7.01 -6.26 5.60
CA ARG A 121 -8.32 -6.28 6.21
C ARG A 121 -8.28 -5.62 7.59
N ARG A 122 -9.20 -4.69 7.80
CA ARG A 122 -9.47 -4.08 9.09
C ARG A 122 -10.90 -4.39 9.50
N GLY A 123 -11.06 -4.99 10.67
CA GLY A 123 -12.36 -5.22 11.28
C GLY A 123 -12.75 -4.10 12.25
N GLY A 124 -13.99 -4.13 12.72
CA GLY A 124 -14.51 -3.17 13.70
C GLY A 124 -14.13 -3.48 15.14
N SER A 125 -13.59 -4.67 15.41
CA SER A 125 -13.22 -5.14 16.75
C SER A 125 -11.69 -5.21 16.90
N PHE A 126 -11.20 -5.04 18.13
CA PHE A 126 -9.79 -5.28 18.47
C PHE A 126 -9.32 -6.70 18.08
N LEU A 127 -10.17 -7.70 18.23
CA LEU A 127 -9.88 -9.08 17.84
C LEU A 127 -9.75 -9.30 16.34
N GLU A 128 -10.21 -8.34 15.54
CA GLU A 128 -10.13 -8.34 14.08
C GLU A 128 -9.04 -7.40 13.55
N SER A 129 -8.19 -6.89 14.43
CA SER A 129 -7.06 -6.06 14.07
C SER A 129 -5.80 -6.90 13.91
N GLY A 130 -5.12 -6.75 12.77
CA GLY A 130 -3.84 -7.42 12.51
C GLY A 130 -2.64 -6.69 13.10
N PHE A 131 -2.73 -5.36 13.20
CA PHE A 131 -1.69 -4.48 13.72
C PHE A 131 -2.26 -3.60 14.83
N VAL A 132 -1.54 -3.52 15.95
CA VAL A 132 -1.93 -2.70 17.10
C VAL A 132 -0.90 -1.59 17.29
N TYR A 133 -1.40 -0.38 17.36
CA TYR A 133 -0.66 0.81 17.77
C TYR A 133 -1.24 1.30 19.09
N ALA A 134 -0.42 1.30 20.14
CA ALA A 134 -0.84 1.63 21.50
C ALA A 134 0.02 2.79 22.04
N PRO A 135 -0.39 4.05 21.84
CA PRO A 135 0.27 5.19 22.46
C PRO A 135 -0.13 5.23 23.95
N TYR A 136 0.86 5.17 24.85
CA TYR A 136 0.58 5.29 26.29
C TYR A 136 1.01 6.65 26.85
N VAL A 137 1.91 7.35 26.17
CA VAL A 137 2.21 8.77 26.45
C VAL A 137 1.85 9.55 25.19
N PRO A 138 0.83 10.41 25.24
CA PRO A 138 0.48 11.28 24.12
C PRO A 138 1.60 12.27 23.84
N LEU A 139 1.47 13.00 22.75
CA LEU A 139 2.41 14.06 22.40
C LEU A 139 2.50 15.09 23.54
N GLN A 140 3.67 15.19 24.16
CA GLN A 140 3.95 16.13 25.24
C GLN A 140 5.06 17.08 24.83
N VAL A 141 4.88 18.35 25.18
CA VAL A 141 5.91 19.39 25.01
C VAL A 141 6.51 19.66 26.36
N THR A 142 7.84 19.58 26.46
CA THR A 142 8.54 19.89 27.71
C THR A 142 8.47 21.39 27.99
N PRO A 143 8.49 21.82 29.27
CA PRO A 143 8.68 23.22 29.60
C PRO A 143 10.00 23.72 29.02
N THR A 144 10.15 25.04 28.88
CA THR A 144 11.40 25.64 28.44
C THR A 144 12.46 25.41 29.50
N ILE A 145 13.55 24.76 29.14
CA ILE A 145 14.71 24.48 29.99
C ILE A 145 15.86 25.32 29.42
N PHE A 146 16.55 26.04 30.30
CA PHE A 146 17.78 26.78 29.93
C PHE A 146 18.98 25.88 30.15
N GLY A 147 19.87 25.79 29.17
CA GLY A 147 21.15 25.11 29.31
C GLY A 147 21.99 25.77 30.36
N VAL A 148 22.60 24.99 31.26
CA VAL A 148 23.43 25.52 32.35
C VAL A 148 24.72 26.15 31.83
N GLU A 149 25.21 25.70 30.69
CA GLU A 149 26.48 26.14 30.09
C GLU A 149 26.32 27.32 29.11
N ASP A 150 25.20 27.32 28.37
CA ASP A 150 25.01 28.26 27.24
C ASP A 150 23.80 29.19 27.38
N PHE A 151 22.98 29.02 28.43
CA PHE A 151 21.74 29.74 28.69
C PHE A 151 20.74 29.74 27.50
N VAL A 152 20.90 28.83 26.56
CA VAL A 152 20.04 28.73 25.38
C VAL A 152 18.72 28.03 25.78
N PRO A 153 17.56 28.65 25.49
CA PRO A 153 16.26 28.02 25.75
C PRO A 153 16.03 26.81 24.84
N ARG A 154 15.72 25.66 25.44
CA ARG A 154 15.45 24.41 24.73
C ARG A 154 14.06 23.92 25.10
N LYS A 155 13.31 23.46 24.08
CA LYS A 155 12.05 22.77 24.23
C LYS A 155 12.13 21.40 23.52
N GLY A 156 11.67 20.36 24.17
CA GLY A 156 11.57 19.02 23.59
C GLY A 156 10.12 18.63 23.36
N VAL A 157 9.90 17.85 22.31
CA VAL A 157 8.62 17.19 22.04
C VAL A 157 8.85 15.70 22.17
N MET A 158 8.04 15.02 22.97
CA MET A 158 8.18 13.58 23.18
C MET A 158 6.85 12.87 23.08
N THR A 159 6.91 11.64 22.61
CA THR A 159 5.80 10.69 22.65
C THR A 159 6.35 9.30 22.93
N ARG A 160 5.55 8.46 23.55
CA ARG A 160 5.90 7.04 23.77
C ARG A 160 4.75 6.16 23.33
N TYR A 161 5.06 5.18 22.50
CA TYR A 161 4.07 4.26 21.95
C TYR A 161 4.67 2.85 21.82
N ALA A 162 3.80 1.87 21.85
CA ALA A 162 4.11 0.51 21.47
C ALA A 162 3.42 0.17 20.15
N LYS A 163 4.04 -0.65 19.32
CA LYS A 163 3.46 -1.18 18.09
C LYS A 163 3.77 -2.66 17.96
N LYS A 164 2.79 -3.43 17.53
CA LYS A 164 2.98 -4.87 17.30
C LYS A 164 2.07 -5.39 16.20
N MET A 165 2.63 -6.23 15.35
CA MET A 165 1.87 -7.07 14.43
C MET A 165 1.38 -8.31 15.19
N VAL A 166 0.07 -8.41 15.40
CA VAL A 166 -0.56 -9.52 16.13
C VAL A 166 -0.93 -10.63 15.16
N ARG A 167 -1.53 -10.29 14.02
CA ARG A 167 -2.00 -11.25 13.01
C ARG A 167 -1.53 -10.82 11.62
N PRO A 168 -0.36 -11.29 11.19
CA PRO A 168 0.18 -10.96 9.87
C PRO A 168 -0.68 -11.50 8.72
N ASP A 169 -1.48 -12.54 8.96
CA ASP A 169 -2.36 -13.16 7.95
C ASP A 169 -3.47 -12.22 7.45
N MET A 170 -3.70 -11.10 8.13
CA MET A 170 -4.65 -10.08 7.68
C MET A 170 -4.09 -9.13 6.62
N TYR A 171 -2.81 -9.26 6.30
CA TYR A 171 -2.11 -8.39 5.34
C TYR A 171 -1.41 -9.19 4.26
N GLY A 172 -1.41 -8.63 3.06
CA GLY A 172 -0.64 -9.12 1.94
C GLY A 172 0.09 -7.98 1.25
N LEU A 173 1.21 -8.29 0.61
CA LEU A 173 2.00 -7.33 -0.14
C LEU A 173 2.00 -7.74 -1.61
N VAL A 174 1.76 -6.77 -2.50
CA VAL A 174 1.99 -6.91 -3.93
C VAL A 174 3.18 -6.05 -4.30
N ILE A 175 4.16 -6.67 -4.94
CA ILE A 175 5.37 -6.01 -5.42
C ILE A 175 5.21 -5.77 -6.92
N CYS A 176 5.16 -4.50 -7.29
CA CYS A 176 5.04 -4.07 -8.68
C CYS A 176 6.43 -3.81 -9.25
N ARG A 177 6.78 -4.47 -10.34
CA ARG A 177 8.06 -4.27 -11.05
C ARG A 177 7.90 -3.32 -12.24
N GLY A 178 8.99 -2.64 -12.60
CA GLY A 178 9.00 -1.73 -13.75
C GLY A 178 8.34 -0.37 -13.48
N ILE A 179 8.30 0.08 -12.24
CA ILE A 179 7.83 1.41 -11.86
C ILE A 179 8.99 2.40 -11.88
N LEU A 180 8.72 3.62 -12.34
CA LEU A 180 9.71 4.70 -12.41
C LEU A 180 10.35 4.95 -11.03
N GLY A 181 11.69 4.96 -11.00
CA GLY A 181 12.46 5.20 -9.79
C GLY A 181 12.65 3.97 -8.89
N GLU A 182 12.39 2.78 -9.38
CA GLU A 182 12.78 1.55 -8.72
C GLU A 182 14.31 1.42 -8.71
N ALA A 183 14.91 1.71 -7.58
CA ALA A 183 16.34 1.47 -7.39
C ALA A 183 16.56 -0.04 -7.30
N GLY A 184 17.20 -0.63 -8.32
CA GLY A 184 17.56 -2.04 -8.31
C GLY A 184 16.78 -2.93 -9.29
N ALA A 185 16.11 -2.37 -10.27
CA ALA A 185 15.65 -3.12 -11.44
C ALA A 185 16.80 -3.43 -12.42
N THR A 186 17.97 -3.76 -11.89
CA THR A 186 19.05 -4.32 -12.70
C THR A 186 19.11 -5.81 -12.47
N ALA A 187 18.77 -6.49 -13.54
CA ALA A 187 18.92 -7.91 -13.83
C ALA A 187 18.00 -8.84 -13.05
#